data_99e7e756ceb359682947e9bab1d8fd8d
#
_entry.id   99e7e756ceb359682947e9bab1d8fd8d
#
_cell.length_a   1.000
_cell.length_b   1.000
_cell.length_c   1.000
_cell.angle_alpha   90.00
_cell.angle_beta   90.00
_cell.angle_gamma   90.00
#
_symmetry.space_group_name_H-M   'P 1'
#
loop_
_entity.id
_entity.type
_entity.pdbx_description
1 polymer ?
#
loop_
_entity_poly.entity_id
_entity_poly.type
_entity_poly.pdbx_seq_one_letter_code
_entity_poly.pdbx_strand_id
1 'polypeptide(L)'
;MKRAKQEKLQKRGWAVGTVADFLALTPEEAAFVEIKLALSDALRTQRQKANLSQAQVAKQLRSSQSRVAKMETGDPSVTLDLLVRSLLVLGATKKTVGRTIEAASLPDAA
;
A
#
# COMPACT_ATOMS: atom_id res chain seq x y z
N MET A 1 -18.54 -13.11 9.12
CA MET A 1 -19.02 -12.08 8.25
C MET A 1 -20.48 -12.24 7.93
N LYS A 2 -21.18 -11.16 7.76
CA LYS A 2 -22.58 -11.24 7.53
C LYS A 2 -22.90 -11.72 6.16
N ARG A 3 -24.00 -12.47 6.09
CA ARG A 3 -24.37 -13.02 4.85
C ARG A 3 -24.64 -12.01 3.79
N ALA A 4 -25.31 -10.96 4.14
CA ALA A 4 -25.63 -9.92 3.16
C ALA A 4 -24.38 -9.34 2.54
N LYS A 5 -23.35 -9.15 3.34
CA LYS A 5 -22.11 -8.66 2.81
C LYS A 5 -21.48 -9.65 1.88
N GLN A 6 -21.51 -10.92 2.25
CA GLN A 6 -20.93 -11.93 1.40
C GLN A 6 -21.61 -12.00 0.05
N GLU A 7 -22.91 -11.91 0.04
CA GLU A 7 -23.62 -11.93 -1.21
C GLU A 7 -23.22 -10.79 -2.11
N LYS A 8 -23.10 -9.63 -1.52
CA LYS A 8 -22.73 -8.49 -2.32
C LYS A 8 -21.32 -8.55 -2.81
N LEU A 9 -20.43 -9.05 -2.01
CA LEU A 9 -19.06 -9.23 -2.43
C LEU A 9 -18.99 -10.17 -3.61
N GLN A 10 -19.77 -11.21 -3.56
CA GLN A 10 -19.78 -12.17 -4.63
C GLN A 10 -20.31 -11.59 -5.90
N LYS A 11 -21.23 -10.66 -5.80
CA LYS A 11 -21.69 -10.06 -6.96
C LYS A 11 -20.86 -8.96 -7.37
N ARG A 12 -19.82 -8.78 -6.88
CA ARG A 12 -18.96 -7.78 -7.18
C ARG A 12 -19.59 -6.76 -6.87
N GLY A 13 -20.59 -7.06 -6.41
CA GLY A 13 -21.18 -6.17 -5.87
C GLY A 13 -20.62 -5.76 -4.64
N TRP A 14 -19.67 -5.94 -4.21
CA TRP A 14 -19.01 -5.42 -3.07
C TRP A 14 -19.54 -4.08 -2.69
N ALA A 15 -20.76 -3.80 -3.07
CA ALA A 15 -21.29 -2.49 -2.92
C ALA A 15 -21.60 -2.08 -1.53
N VAL A 16 -21.80 -2.99 -0.68
CA VAL A 16 -22.20 -2.66 0.66
C VAL A 16 -21.11 -2.47 1.62
N GLY A 17 -20.06 -3.10 1.44
CA GLY A 17 -19.02 -3.02 2.42
C GLY A 17 -17.76 -2.45 1.84
N THR A 18 -16.83 -2.17 2.70
CA THR A 18 -15.48 -1.81 2.31
C THR A 18 -14.62 -3.03 2.55
N VAL A 19 -13.40 -2.96 2.07
CA VAL A 19 -12.43 -4.01 2.36
C VAL A 19 -12.22 -4.11 3.88
N ALA A 20 -12.24 -2.98 4.57
CA ALA A 20 -12.09 -2.97 6.02
C ALA A 20 -13.21 -3.76 6.69
N ASP A 21 -14.45 -3.57 6.25
CA ASP A 21 -15.58 -4.31 6.79
C ASP A 21 -15.45 -5.79 6.53
N PHE A 22 -15.04 -6.13 5.33
CA PHE A 22 -14.89 -7.52 4.95
C PHE A 22 -13.84 -8.22 5.81
N LEU A 23 -12.76 -7.54 6.12
CA LEU A 23 -11.69 -8.11 6.92
C LEU A 23 -11.90 -7.95 8.43
N ALA A 24 -12.99 -7.33 8.82
CA ALA A 24 -13.32 -7.09 10.23
C ALA A 24 -12.23 -6.30 10.94
N LEU A 25 -11.69 -5.30 10.30
CA LEU A 25 -10.65 -4.45 10.88
C LEU A 25 -11.26 -3.38 11.78
N THR A 26 -10.57 -3.03 12.83
CA THR A 26 -10.94 -1.84 13.60
C THR A 26 -10.62 -0.61 12.76
N PRO A 27 -11.18 0.56 13.10
CA PRO A 27 -10.85 1.79 12.37
C PRO A 27 -9.34 2.09 12.35
N GLU A 28 -8.66 1.82 13.45
CA GLU A 28 -7.22 2.07 13.53
C GLU A 28 -6.46 1.09 12.65
N GLU A 29 -6.87 -0.16 12.63
CA GLU A 29 -6.24 -1.15 11.78
C GLU A 29 -6.47 -0.83 10.32
N ALA A 30 -7.68 -0.41 9.98
CA ALA A 30 -8.00 -0.03 8.62
C ALA A 30 -7.15 1.16 8.18
N ALA A 31 -7.01 2.16 9.03
CA ALA A 31 -6.19 3.33 8.71
C ALA A 31 -4.73 2.94 8.51
N PHE A 32 -4.22 2.05 9.34
CA PHE A 32 -2.84 1.59 9.21
C PHE A 32 -2.62 0.87 7.88
N VAL A 33 -3.54 -0.02 7.52
CA VAL A 33 -3.45 -0.75 6.25
C VAL A 33 -3.54 0.20 5.07
N GLU A 34 -4.43 1.19 5.15
CA GLU A 34 -4.57 2.21 4.11
C GLU A 34 -3.25 2.92 3.87
N ILE A 35 -2.62 3.36 4.95
CA ILE A 35 -1.35 4.07 4.85
C ILE A 35 -0.28 3.18 4.24
N LYS A 36 -0.20 1.95 4.72
CA LYS A 36 0.83 1.03 4.23
C LYS A 36 0.68 0.75 2.75
N LEU A 37 -0.53 0.48 2.31
CA LEU A 37 -0.78 0.19 0.90
C LEU A 37 -0.52 1.42 0.03
N ALA A 38 -0.89 2.60 0.51
CA ALA A 38 -0.66 3.83 -0.24
C ALA A 38 0.83 4.10 -0.40
N LEU A 39 1.62 3.88 0.65
CA LEU A 39 3.06 4.08 0.58
C LEU A 39 3.73 3.04 -0.31
N SER A 40 3.24 1.80 -0.29
CA SER A 40 3.74 0.76 -1.17
C SER A 40 3.51 1.12 -2.63
N ASP A 41 2.33 1.61 -2.93
CA ASP A 41 1.99 2.01 -4.29
C ASP A 41 2.81 3.24 -4.71
N ALA A 42 3.01 4.17 -3.78
CA ALA A 42 3.82 5.36 -4.05
C ALA A 42 5.26 4.97 -4.37
N LEU A 43 5.79 3.96 -3.70
CA LEU A 43 7.14 3.49 -3.97
C LEU A 43 7.24 2.95 -5.39
N ARG A 44 6.27 2.15 -5.79
CA ARG A 44 6.26 1.60 -7.14
C ARG A 44 6.13 2.72 -8.18
N THR A 45 5.26 3.67 -7.94
CA THR A 45 5.08 4.81 -8.83
C THR A 45 6.37 5.62 -8.96
N GLN A 46 7.03 5.89 -7.82
CA GLN A 46 8.28 6.63 -7.83
C GLN A 46 9.34 5.89 -8.64
N ARG A 47 9.42 4.59 -8.46
CA ARG A 47 10.35 3.76 -9.23
C ARG A 47 10.06 3.84 -10.73
N GLN A 48 8.81 3.69 -11.10
CA GLN A 48 8.41 3.70 -12.51
C GLN A 48 8.68 5.05 -13.14
N LYS A 49 8.41 6.13 -12.42
CA LYS A 49 8.69 7.46 -12.94
C LYS A 49 10.16 7.69 -13.17
N ALA A 50 11.01 7.06 -12.38
CA ALA A 50 12.45 7.18 -12.54
C ALA A 50 12.99 6.19 -13.56
N ASN A 51 12.12 5.39 -14.17
CA ASN A 51 12.52 4.37 -15.13
C ASN A 51 13.52 3.37 -14.56
N LEU A 52 13.32 3.01 -13.31
CA LEU A 52 14.21 2.06 -12.64
C LEU A 52 13.53 0.70 -12.54
N SER A 53 14.32 -0.36 -12.63
CA SER A 53 13.84 -1.70 -12.36
C SER A 53 13.85 -1.93 -10.85
N GLN A 54 13.17 -2.98 -10.40
CA GLN A 54 13.22 -3.35 -8.99
C GLN A 54 14.65 -3.68 -8.57
N ALA A 55 15.43 -4.30 -9.45
CA ALA A 55 16.81 -4.62 -9.14
C ALA A 55 17.65 -3.37 -8.96
N GLN A 56 17.40 -2.34 -9.77
CA GLN A 56 18.12 -1.09 -9.65
C GLN A 56 17.78 -0.37 -8.35
N VAL A 57 16.52 -0.39 -7.96
CA VAL A 57 16.10 0.21 -6.71
C VAL A 57 16.69 -0.56 -5.54
N ALA A 58 16.71 -1.89 -5.63
CA ALA A 58 17.31 -2.71 -4.59
C ALA A 58 18.76 -2.33 -4.35
N LYS A 59 19.48 -2.06 -5.44
CA LYS A 59 20.86 -1.64 -5.33
C LYS A 59 21.00 -0.32 -4.58
N GLN A 60 20.15 0.64 -4.92
CA GLN A 60 20.16 1.93 -4.24
C GLN A 60 19.82 1.80 -2.76
N LEU A 61 18.93 0.89 -2.43
CA LEU A 61 18.51 0.68 -1.05
C LEU A 61 19.39 -0.31 -0.31
N ARG A 62 20.39 -0.86 -0.98
CA ARG A 62 21.25 -1.90 -0.41
C ARG A 62 20.42 -3.07 0.08
N SER A 63 19.51 -3.52 -0.76
CA SER A 63 18.58 -4.57 -0.44
C SER A 63 18.51 -5.56 -1.60
N SER A 64 17.53 -6.45 -1.60
CA SER A 64 17.35 -7.42 -2.67
C SER A 64 16.14 -7.05 -3.52
N GLN A 65 16.12 -7.53 -4.75
CA GLN A 65 14.96 -7.34 -5.61
C GLN A 65 13.72 -7.95 -4.99
N SER A 66 13.86 -9.11 -4.37
CA SER A 66 12.76 -9.78 -3.71
C SER A 66 12.15 -8.89 -2.63
N ARG A 67 12.99 -8.19 -1.87
CA ARG A 67 12.50 -7.31 -0.83
C ARG A 67 11.81 -6.08 -1.41
N VAL A 68 12.33 -5.54 -2.51
CA VAL A 68 11.68 -4.42 -3.19
C VAL A 68 10.32 -4.85 -3.72
N ALA A 69 10.22 -6.05 -4.29
CA ALA A 69 8.94 -6.56 -4.76
C ALA A 69 7.93 -6.63 -3.61
N LYS A 70 8.36 -7.10 -2.45
CA LYS A 70 7.49 -7.16 -1.27
C LYS A 70 7.07 -5.77 -0.80
N MET A 71 8.00 -4.82 -0.85
CA MET A 71 7.68 -3.45 -0.48
C MET A 71 6.60 -2.85 -1.37
N GLU A 72 6.62 -3.18 -2.64
CA GLU A 72 5.67 -2.62 -3.60
C GLU A 72 4.31 -3.29 -3.54
N THR A 73 4.19 -4.43 -2.90
CA THR A 73 2.91 -5.12 -2.76
C THR A 73 2.28 -5.00 -1.38
N GLY A 74 2.94 -4.31 -0.47
CA GLY A 74 2.41 -4.17 0.87
C GLY A 74 2.50 -5.42 1.71
N ASP A 75 3.50 -6.24 1.46
CA ASP A 75 3.70 -7.49 2.20
C ASP A 75 3.76 -7.22 3.70
N PRO A 76 3.13 -8.06 4.54
CA PRO A 76 3.12 -7.84 5.99
C PRO A 76 4.50 -7.75 6.63
N SER A 77 5.51 -8.34 6.01
CA SER A 77 6.87 -8.29 6.57
C SER A 77 7.54 -6.94 6.40
N VAL A 78 6.94 -6.05 5.60
CA VAL A 78 7.52 -4.73 5.33
C VAL A 78 6.94 -3.71 6.30
N THR A 79 7.79 -2.92 6.94
CA THR A 79 7.34 -1.92 7.90
C THR A 79 7.12 -0.57 7.24
N LEU A 80 6.31 0.28 7.86
CA LEU A 80 6.13 1.65 7.40
C LEU A 80 7.44 2.40 7.39
N ASP A 81 8.27 2.17 8.39
CA ASP A 81 9.57 2.80 8.49
C ASP A 81 10.37 2.54 7.22
N LEU A 82 10.42 1.30 6.79
CA LEU A 82 11.16 0.94 5.59
C LEU A 82 10.58 1.62 4.35
N LEU A 83 9.27 1.67 4.24
CA LEU A 83 8.63 2.31 3.09
C LEU A 83 8.93 3.81 3.02
N VAL A 84 8.83 4.50 4.14
CA VAL A 84 9.09 5.93 4.18
C VAL A 84 10.55 6.22 3.84
N ARG A 85 11.47 5.46 4.44
CA ARG A 85 12.90 5.67 4.20
C ARG A 85 13.25 5.40 2.74
N SER A 86 12.66 4.35 2.17
CA SER A 86 12.91 3.99 0.78
C SER A 86 12.41 5.08 -0.17
N LEU A 87 11.23 5.62 0.10
CA LEU A 87 10.70 6.71 -0.70
C LEU A 87 11.63 7.92 -0.68
N LEU A 88 12.14 8.26 0.50
CA LEU A 88 13.03 9.40 0.61
C LEU A 88 14.35 9.17 -0.13
N VAL A 89 14.86 7.94 -0.09
CA VAL A 89 16.08 7.60 -0.84
C VAL A 89 15.84 7.75 -2.33
N LEU A 90 14.64 7.42 -2.80
CA LEU A 90 14.33 7.55 -4.22
C LEU A 90 13.93 8.96 -4.65
N GLY A 91 14.02 9.91 -3.74
CA GLY A 91 13.81 11.31 -4.09
C GLY A 91 12.46 11.89 -3.74
N ALA A 92 11.59 11.13 -3.08
CA ALA A 92 10.33 11.68 -2.61
C ALA A 92 10.60 12.69 -1.50
N THR A 93 9.75 13.71 -1.42
CA THR A 93 9.90 14.72 -0.37
C THR A 93 8.99 14.39 0.79
N LYS A 94 9.26 15.03 1.93
CA LYS A 94 8.38 14.88 3.08
C LYS A 94 6.95 15.27 2.73
N LYS A 95 6.81 16.30 1.91
CA LYS A 95 5.51 16.78 1.47
C LYS A 95 4.77 15.71 0.67
N THR A 96 5.48 15.05 -0.25
CA THR A 96 4.89 13.99 -1.06
C THR A 96 4.47 12.82 -0.19
N VAL A 97 5.33 12.43 0.75
CA VAL A 97 5.01 11.33 1.68
C VAL A 97 3.78 11.70 2.50
N GLY A 98 3.74 12.93 3.02
CA GLY A 98 2.61 13.39 3.82
C GLY A 98 1.31 13.39 3.03
N ARG A 99 1.35 13.84 1.79
CA ARG A 99 0.17 13.83 0.93
C ARG A 99 -0.31 12.43 0.63
N THR A 100 0.63 11.51 0.44
CA THR A 100 0.29 10.11 0.19
C THR A 100 -0.45 9.53 1.39
N ILE A 101 0.02 9.84 2.59
CA ILE A 101 -0.62 9.36 3.81
C ILE A 101 -2.01 9.99 3.96
N GLU A 102 -2.10 11.29 3.72
CA GLU A 102 -3.36 12.00 3.87
C GLU A 102 -4.43 11.48 2.91
N ALA A 103 -4.04 11.16 1.70
CA ALA A 103 -4.97 10.69 0.68
C ALA A 103 -5.24 9.19 0.74
N ALA A 104 -4.59 8.48 1.65
CA ALA A 104 -4.69 7.03 1.70
C ALA A 104 -6.11 6.59 2.00
N SER A 105 -6.55 5.56 1.28
CA SER A 105 -7.84 4.95 1.54
C SER A 105 -7.79 3.53 1.02
N LEU A 106 -8.63 2.67 1.58
CA LEU A 106 -8.77 1.34 1.04
C LEU A 106 -9.69 1.40 -0.17
N PRO A 107 -9.49 0.51 -1.15
CA PRO A 107 -10.39 0.45 -2.29
C PRO A 107 -11.80 0.15 -1.81
N ASP A 108 -12.76 0.74 -2.49
CA ASP A 108 -14.14 0.40 -2.22
C ASP A 108 -14.37 -1.03 -2.63
N ALA A 109 -15.38 -1.62 -2.01
CA ALA A 109 -15.66 -3.00 -2.28
C ALA A 109 -16.34 -3.22 -3.62
N ALA A 110 -16.41 -2.28 -4.44
CA ALA A 110 -17.07 -2.47 -5.71
C ALA A 110 -16.13 -2.63 -6.90
#